data_8e548b2b5afa112a506bfb77908cce5a
#
_entry.id   8e548b2b5afa112a506bfb77908cce5a
#
_cell.length_a   1.000
_cell.length_b   1.000
_cell.length_c   1.000
_cell.angle_alpha   90.00
_cell.angle_beta   90.00
_cell.angle_gamma   90.00
#
_symmetry.space_group_name_H-M   'P 1'
#
loop_
_entity.id
_entity.type
_entity.pdbx_description
1 polymer ?
#
loop_
_entity_poly.entity_id
_entity_poly.type
_entity_poly.pdbx_seq_one_letter_code
_entity_poly.pdbx_strand_id
1 'polypeptide(L)'
;NPGVMHGCGHDGHIAMLLTAAKILKNMEASLNGRVVLMFEEGEEGHRNIEKLLAYMAEKDMKFDTCYASHVRWDIPTGKLSCCQGSAMSGLYHFVLEINGKGGHGSRPDLAHSVIDCFHDIYSNLDTLRLKYIKPNTVLTWSLGSVNAGATFNLIPDKLTCEGSIRMMDRNSGEEFIKEFERIVAAICPLNYCTYQFKLLEQLLPTENYPACRKTYLDSIKKQIGEDVIYDCEPWMASETFSYMCSLFPGVETFVGIKNDELGSGANHHTPEFDLDEDGLTYGTAAAVSYVLEYFENTPDTSAFEPAYNSISELIATFGQQPGSTEYMDLMLNSNNFGIDGTAELLANVIRKNFGL
;
A
#
# COMPACT_ATOMS: atom_id res chain seq x y z
N ASN A 1 17.51 4.76 -18.31
CA ASN A 1 18.74 4.69 -17.49
C ASN A 1 19.03 3.22 -17.16
N PRO A 2 20.25 2.70 -17.44
CA PRO A 2 20.57 1.33 -17.08
C PRO A 2 20.42 1.08 -15.58
N GLY A 3 19.71 0.00 -15.21
CA GLY A 3 19.53 -0.41 -13.81
C GLY A 3 18.38 0.25 -13.05
N VAL A 4 17.55 1.10 -13.70
CA VAL A 4 16.35 1.69 -13.13
C VAL A 4 15.21 1.68 -14.14
N MET A 5 13.99 1.44 -13.65
CA MET A 5 12.76 1.49 -14.42
C MET A 5 11.58 1.87 -13.52
N HIS A 6 10.50 2.35 -14.10
CA HIS A 6 9.21 2.44 -13.44
C HIS A 6 8.46 1.11 -13.59
N GLY A 7 8.75 0.17 -12.69
CA GLY A 7 8.17 -1.20 -12.73
C GLY A 7 6.75 -1.30 -12.21
N CYS A 8 6.18 -0.18 -11.70
CA CYS A 8 4.81 -0.14 -11.17
C CYS A 8 3.92 0.93 -11.84
N GLY A 9 4.45 1.73 -12.77
CA GLY A 9 3.68 2.72 -13.52
C GLY A 9 3.42 4.04 -12.77
N HIS A 10 4.19 4.35 -11.73
CA HIS A 10 4.02 5.58 -10.93
C HIS A 10 4.30 6.86 -11.73
N ASP A 11 5.10 6.80 -12.78
CA ASP A 11 5.26 7.87 -13.76
C ASP A 11 3.95 8.16 -14.52
N GLY A 12 3.21 7.12 -14.88
CA GLY A 12 1.85 7.23 -15.42
C GLY A 12 0.87 7.85 -14.42
N HIS A 13 0.95 7.47 -13.12
CA HIS A 13 0.13 8.09 -12.07
C HIS A 13 0.39 9.59 -11.95
N ILE A 14 1.64 10.01 -11.97
CA ILE A 14 2.03 11.43 -11.95
C ILE A 14 1.48 12.15 -13.19
N ALA A 15 1.60 11.55 -14.37
CA ALA A 15 1.10 12.12 -15.62
C ALA A 15 -0.43 12.32 -15.60
N MET A 16 -1.19 11.32 -15.10
CA MET A 16 -2.64 11.41 -14.91
C MET A 16 -3.01 12.54 -13.95
N LEU A 17 -2.37 12.60 -12.79
CA LEU A 17 -2.68 13.61 -11.77
C LEU A 17 -2.33 15.03 -12.22
N LEU A 18 -1.19 15.24 -12.88
CA LEU A 18 -0.80 16.55 -13.45
C LEU A 18 -1.78 17.01 -14.54
N THR A 19 -2.24 16.07 -15.37
CA THR A 19 -3.21 16.40 -16.43
C THR A 19 -4.58 16.73 -15.82
N ALA A 20 -5.04 15.95 -14.84
CA ALA A 20 -6.27 16.25 -14.09
C ALA A 20 -6.18 17.62 -13.40
N ALA A 21 -5.02 17.94 -12.80
CA ALA A 21 -4.77 19.24 -12.19
C ALA A 21 -4.95 20.42 -13.17
N LYS A 22 -4.43 20.31 -14.39
CA LYS A 22 -4.60 21.35 -15.43
C LYS A 22 -6.06 21.52 -15.82
N ILE A 23 -6.80 20.43 -15.99
CA ILE A 23 -8.22 20.45 -16.32
C ILE A 23 -9.01 21.12 -15.19
N LEU A 24 -8.84 20.66 -13.95
CA LEU A 24 -9.53 21.20 -12.77
C LEU A 24 -9.19 22.68 -12.54
N LYS A 25 -7.94 23.08 -12.79
CA LYS A 25 -7.54 24.50 -12.69
C LYS A 25 -8.28 25.38 -13.69
N ASN A 26 -8.44 24.91 -14.92
CA ASN A 26 -9.23 25.66 -15.93
C ASN A 26 -10.70 25.80 -15.54
N MET A 27 -11.20 24.92 -14.68
CA MET A 27 -12.58 24.90 -14.18
C MET A 27 -12.70 25.48 -12.76
N GLU A 28 -11.63 25.98 -12.14
CA GLU A 28 -11.57 26.39 -10.74
C GLU A 28 -12.72 27.33 -10.34
N ALA A 29 -13.09 28.27 -11.19
CA ALA A 29 -14.18 29.22 -10.92
C ALA A 29 -15.58 28.56 -10.82
N SER A 30 -15.73 27.33 -11.33
CA SER A 30 -16.98 26.56 -11.30
C SER A 30 -16.97 25.45 -10.23
N LEU A 31 -15.83 25.22 -9.56
CA LEU A 31 -15.73 24.21 -8.51
C LEU A 31 -16.25 24.76 -7.18
N ASN A 32 -17.12 23.99 -6.52
CA ASN A 32 -17.69 24.37 -5.23
C ASN A 32 -16.91 23.73 -4.06
N GLY A 33 -15.59 23.93 -4.04
CA GLY A 33 -14.76 23.37 -3.00
C GLY A 33 -13.25 23.49 -3.28
N ARG A 34 -12.46 22.77 -2.49
CA ARG A 34 -11.00 22.75 -2.60
C ARG A 34 -10.51 21.34 -3.00
N VAL A 35 -9.71 21.28 -4.03
CA VAL A 35 -8.99 20.05 -4.42
C VAL A 35 -7.54 20.19 -4.00
N VAL A 36 -7.04 19.18 -3.29
CA VAL A 36 -5.65 19.08 -2.87
C VAL A 36 -4.99 17.96 -3.65
N LEU A 37 -3.93 18.28 -4.37
CA LEU A 37 -3.15 17.32 -5.15
C LEU A 37 -1.97 16.87 -4.30
N MET A 38 -1.86 15.56 -4.08
CA MET A 38 -0.82 14.97 -3.24
C MET A 38 0.09 14.09 -4.09
N PHE A 39 1.38 14.39 -4.04
CA PHE A 39 2.43 13.61 -4.69
C PHE A 39 3.31 13.01 -3.61
N GLU A 40 3.29 11.70 -3.50
CA GLU A 40 4.12 10.95 -2.57
C GLU A 40 5.47 10.62 -3.22
N GLU A 41 6.55 10.80 -2.47
CA GLU A 41 7.89 10.42 -2.88
C GLU A 41 8.24 9.02 -2.37
N GLY A 42 8.69 8.13 -3.28
CA GLY A 42 9.30 6.86 -2.90
C GLY A 42 8.35 5.86 -2.25
N GLU A 43 7.15 5.70 -2.80
CA GLU A 43 6.12 4.75 -2.34
C GLU A 43 6.68 3.34 -2.19
N GLU A 44 7.50 2.86 -3.11
CA GLU A 44 8.07 1.49 -3.21
C GLU A 44 9.04 1.09 -2.08
N GLY A 45 9.05 1.75 -0.95
CA GLY A 45 9.79 1.24 0.20
C GLY A 45 10.66 2.23 0.98
N HIS A 46 10.52 3.52 0.74
CA HIS A 46 11.29 4.53 1.49
C HIS A 46 10.53 5.19 2.64
N ARG A 47 9.27 4.78 2.92
CA ARG A 47 8.41 5.33 3.98
C ARG A 47 8.30 6.86 3.98
N ASN A 48 8.42 7.48 2.82
CA ASN A 48 8.32 8.94 2.71
C ASN A 48 6.89 9.46 2.93
N ILE A 49 5.89 8.56 2.88
CA ILE A 49 4.52 8.85 3.32
C ILE A 49 4.49 9.43 4.75
N GLU A 50 5.39 9.01 5.63
CA GLU A 50 5.47 9.53 7.00
C GLU A 50 5.73 11.04 7.01
N LYS A 51 6.54 11.56 6.09
CA LYS A 51 6.81 13.00 5.95
C LYS A 51 5.57 13.75 5.48
N LEU A 52 4.85 13.18 4.52
CA LEU A 52 3.61 13.76 4.01
C LEU A 52 2.55 13.82 5.12
N LEU A 53 2.36 12.74 5.86
CA LEU A 53 1.45 12.67 6.99
C LEU A 53 1.86 13.64 8.11
N ALA A 54 3.16 13.76 8.43
CA ALA A 54 3.66 14.72 9.41
C ALA A 54 3.34 16.17 9.00
N TYR A 55 3.54 16.52 7.73
CA TYR A 55 3.16 17.82 7.19
C TYR A 55 1.66 18.07 7.29
N MET A 56 0.85 17.07 6.92
CA MET A 56 -0.60 17.16 7.03
C MET A 56 -1.06 17.36 8.48
N ALA A 57 -0.43 16.68 9.44
CA ALA A 57 -0.69 16.84 10.85
C ALA A 57 -0.30 18.25 11.35
N GLU A 58 0.87 18.75 10.95
CA GLU A 58 1.33 20.12 11.28
C GLU A 58 0.34 21.19 10.77
N LYS A 59 -0.24 20.97 9.60
CA LYS A 59 -1.20 21.91 8.99
C LYS A 59 -2.66 21.66 9.39
N ASP A 60 -2.93 20.71 10.29
CA ASP A 60 -4.29 20.27 10.68
C ASP A 60 -5.19 20.03 9.44
N MET A 61 -4.62 19.35 8.42
CA MET A 61 -5.35 19.11 7.17
C MET A 61 -6.45 18.08 7.39
N LYS A 62 -7.62 18.38 6.85
CA LYS A 62 -8.81 17.51 6.86
C LYS A 62 -9.41 17.45 5.48
N PHE A 63 -9.93 16.28 5.14
CA PHE A 63 -10.53 16.02 3.84
C PHE A 63 -11.90 15.36 4.01
N ASP A 64 -12.85 15.79 3.18
CA ASP A 64 -14.18 15.19 3.13
C ASP A 64 -14.17 13.86 2.37
N THR A 65 -13.21 13.69 1.46
CA THR A 65 -12.95 12.46 0.69
C THR A 65 -11.52 12.43 0.20
N CYS A 66 -11.01 11.23 -0.10
CA CYS A 66 -9.74 11.03 -0.81
C CYS A 66 -9.95 10.11 -2.03
N TYR A 67 -9.10 10.29 -3.04
CA TYR A 67 -9.15 9.54 -4.29
C TYR A 67 -7.73 9.18 -4.74
N ALA A 68 -7.53 7.93 -5.13
CA ALA A 68 -6.35 7.48 -5.86
C ALA A 68 -6.74 6.57 -7.02
N SER A 69 -5.82 6.42 -7.96
CA SER A 69 -5.92 5.43 -9.02
C SER A 69 -4.58 4.78 -9.29
N HIS A 70 -4.59 3.46 -9.41
CA HIS A 70 -3.41 2.68 -9.78
C HIS A 70 -3.61 2.06 -11.18
N VAL A 71 -2.59 2.09 -12.03
CA VAL A 71 -2.61 1.34 -13.29
C VAL A 71 -2.55 -0.15 -12.99
N ARG A 72 -3.23 -0.96 -13.81
CA ARG A 72 -3.30 -2.40 -13.56
C ARG A 72 -3.09 -3.21 -14.83
N TRP A 73 -2.09 -4.05 -14.78
CA TRP A 73 -1.51 -4.82 -15.87
C TRP A 73 -2.46 -5.83 -16.52
N ASP A 74 -3.43 -6.38 -15.77
CA ASP A 74 -4.35 -7.43 -16.23
C ASP A 74 -5.69 -6.87 -16.74
N ILE A 75 -5.94 -5.57 -16.58
CA ILE A 75 -7.15 -4.88 -17.06
C ILE A 75 -6.89 -4.30 -18.45
N PRO A 76 -7.77 -4.56 -19.44
CA PRO A 76 -7.61 -4.00 -20.77
C PRO A 76 -7.60 -2.47 -20.78
N THR A 77 -6.76 -1.87 -21.63
CA THR A 77 -6.76 -0.42 -21.90
C THR A 77 -8.17 0.08 -22.25
N GLY A 78 -8.53 1.23 -21.73
CA GLY A 78 -9.88 1.81 -21.88
C GLY A 78 -10.88 1.31 -20.86
N LYS A 79 -10.47 0.46 -19.91
CA LYS A 79 -11.33 -0.02 -18.82
C LYS A 79 -10.91 0.58 -17.49
N LEU A 80 -11.90 0.82 -16.64
CA LEU A 80 -11.78 1.39 -15.29
C LEU A 80 -12.47 0.47 -14.29
N SER A 81 -11.85 0.23 -13.15
CA SER A 81 -12.44 -0.59 -12.10
C SER A 81 -12.42 0.09 -10.73
N CYS A 82 -13.39 -0.25 -9.90
CA CYS A 82 -13.47 0.18 -8.52
C CYS A 82 -14.07 -0.96 -7.69
N CYS A 83 -13.22 -1.70 -6.98
CA CYS A 83 -13.63 -2.85 -6.19
C CYS A 83 -14.62 -2.47 -5.08
N GLN A 84 -15.50 -3.39 -4.73
CA GLN A 84 -16.34 -3.26 -3.54
C GLN A 84 -15.56 -3.72 -2.31
N GLY A 85 -15.54 -2.91 -1.26
CA GLY A 85 -14.72 -3.17 -0.07
C GLY A 85 -13.24 -2.90 -0.36
N SER A 86 -12.37 -3.77 0.13
CA SER A 86 -10.93 -3.59 -0.05
C SER A 86 -10.51 -3.76 -1.51
N ALA A 87 -9.88 -2.75 -2.08
CA ALA A 87 -9.29 -2.78 -3.42
C ALA A 87 -7.90 -3.45 -3.37
N MET A 88 -7.11 -3.13 -2.34
CA MET A 88 -5.78 -3.71 -2.13
C MET A 88 -5.62 -4.22 -0.70
N SER A 89 -4.69 -5.18 -0.53
CA SER A 89 -4.48 -5.82 0.77
C SER A 89 -3.74 -4.92 1.75
N GLY A 90 -3.98 -5.17 3.04
CA GLY A 90 -3.05 -4.76 4.08
C GLY A 90 -1.78 -5.62 4.07
N LEU A 91 -0.76 -5.11 4.75
CA LEU A 91 0.53 -5.78 4.92
C LEU A 91 0.98 -5.67 6.38
N TYR A 92 1.34 -6.82 6.97
CA TYR A 92 2.18 -6.84 8.16
C TYR A 92 3.50 -7.49 7.81
N HIS A 93 4.59 -6.72 7.95
CA HIS A 93 5.96 -7.22 7.84
C HIS A 93 6.47 -7.56 9.25
N PHE A 94 6.79 -8.82 9.49
CA PHE A 94 7.26 -9.28 10.79
C PHE A 94 8.68 -9.83 10.75
N VAL A 95 9.34 -9.70 11.90
CA VAL A 95 10.62 -10.36 12.21
C VAL A 95 10.45 -11.17 13.49
N LEU A 96 10.79 -12.44 13.43
CA LEU A 96 10.87 -13.33 14.59
C LEU A 96 12.34 -13.74 14.80
N GLU A 97 12.87 -13.42 15.98
CA GLU A 97 14.16 -13.89 16.45
C GLU A 97 13.94 -14.94 17.55
N ILE A 98 14.57 -16.10 17.41
CA ILE A 98 14.54 -17.18 18.39
C ILE A 98 15.96 -17.34 18.93
N ASN A 99 16.10 -17.34 20.25
CA ASN A 99 17.36 -17.53 20.95
C ASN A 99 17.29 -18.78 21.82
N GLY A 100 18.24 -19.68 21.63
CA GLY A 100 18.35 -20.94 22.33
C GLY A 100 19.73 -21.14 22.94
N LYS A 101 20.21 -22.38 22.94
CA LYS A 101 21.56 -22.73 23.41
C LYS A 101 22.26 -23.59 22.36
N GLY A 102 23.32 -23.08 21.77
CA GLY A 102 24.14 -23.80 20.82
C GLY A 102 24.93 -24.95 21.45
N GLY A 103 25.40 -25.86 20.61
CA GLY A 103 26.17 -26.99 21.07
C GLY A 103 26.82 -27.81 19.95
N HIS A 104 27.60 -28.79 20.35
CA HIS A 104 28.19 -29.73 19.40
C HIS A 104 27.14 -30.72 18.87
N GLY A 105 27.07 -30.94 17.57
CA GLY A 105 26.05 -31.77 16.94
C GLY A 105 25.98 -33.24 17.44
N SER A 106 27.08 -33.75 18.05
CA SER A 106 27.09 -35.09 18.67
C SER A 106 26.46 -35.14 20.09
N ARG A 107 26.17 -33.97 20.68
CA ARG A 107 25.59 -33.85 22.04
C ARG A 107 24.40 -32.90 22.04
N PRO A 108 23.32 -33.24 21.28
CA PRO A 108 22.11 -32.40 21.23
C PRO A 108 21.41 -32.29 22.59
N ASP A 109 21.64 -33.26 23.49
CA ASP A 109 21.14 -33.27 24.86
C ASP A 109 21.65 -32.09 25.72
N LEU A 110 22.72 -31.41 25.30
CA LEU A 110 23.30 -30.24 25.99
C LEU A 110 22.93 -28.91 25.34
N ALA A 111 22.19 -28.93 24.24
CA ALA A 111 21.76 -27.77 23.48
C ALA A 111 20.25 -27.51 23.60
N HIS A 112 19.78 -26.36 23.15
CA HIS A 112 18.38 -26.01 22.93
C HIS A 112 18.28 -25.50 21.50
N SER A 113 17.84 -26.40 20.60
CA SER A 113 17.87 -26.15 19.16
C SER A 113 16.81 -25.13 18.72
N VAL A 114 17.28 -24.00 18.19
CA VAL A 114 16.40 -22.99 17.61
C VAL A 114 15.75 -23.46 16.31
N ILE A 115 16.38 -24.43 15.60
CA ILE A 115 15.83 -25.01 14.37
C ILE A 115 14.63 -25.88 14.70
N ASP A 116 14.72 -26.72 15.75
CA ASP A 116 13.60 -27.57 16.18
C ASP A 116 12.44 -26.71 16.71
N CYS A 117 12.76 -25.68 17.50
CA CYS A 117 11.78 -24.71 17.96
C CYS A 117 11.05 -24.01 16.79
N PHE A 118 11.79 -23.56 15.78
CA PHE A 118 11.22 -22.94 14.59
C PHE A 118 10.37 -23.92 13.78
N HIS A 119 10.78 -25.20 13.65
CA HIS A 119 9.99 -26.24 12.99
C HIS A 119 8.60 -26.36 13.64
N ASP A 120 8.55 -26.42 14.97
CA ASP A 120 7.30 -26.52 15.71
C ASP A 120 6.43 -25.28 15.53
N ILE A 121 7.01 -24.07 15.52
CA ILE A 121 6.29 -22.82 15.23
C ILE A 121 5.72 -22.88 13.81
N TYR A 122 6.56 -23.12 12.80
CA TYR A 122 6.19 -23.15 11.39
C TYR A 122 5.04 -24.13 11.12
N SER A 123 5.11 -25.32 11.66
CA SER A 123 4.08 -26.36 11.51
C SER A 123 2.71 -25.92 12.08
N ASN A 124 2.72 -25.04 13.07
CA ASN A 124 1.49 -24.51 13.66
C ASN A 124 0.90 -23.33 12.90
N LEU A 125 1.69 -22.58 12.09
CA LEU A 125 1.18 -21.43 11.36
C LEU A 125 0.17 -21.79 10.27
N ASP A 126 0.39 -22.89 9.54
CA ASP A 126 -0.59 -23.39 8.58
C ASP A 126 -1.88 -23.87 9.28
N THR A 127 -1.73 -24.51 10.43
CA THR A 127 -2.87 -24.91 11.26
C THR A 127 -3.64 -23.68 11.75
N LEU A 128 -2.94 -22.63 12.16
CA LEU A 128 -3.54 -21.35 12.55
C LEU A 128 -4.45 -20.83 11.43
N ARG A 129 -3.89 -20.66 10.20
CA ARG A 129 -4.65 -20.15 9.06
C ARG A 129 -5.90 -20.96 8.77
N LEU A 130 -5.81 -22.29 8.86
CA LEU A 130 -6.90 -23.21 8.49
C LEU A 130 -7.94 -23.41 9.60
N LYS A 131 -7.59 -23.22 10.87
CA LYS A 131 -8.42 -23.64 12.02
C LYS A 131 -8.88 -22.49 12.91
N TYR A 132 -8.17 -21.37 12.92
CA TYR A 132 -8.45 -20.26 13.82
C TYR A 132 -8.92 -19.01 13.09
N ILE A 133 -8.51 -18.80 11.82
CA ILE A 133 -8.99 -17.71 11.00
C ILE A 133 -10.26 -18.15 10.25
N LYS A 134 -11.22 -17.24 10.14
CA LYS A 134 -12.50 -17.50 9.44
C LYS A 134 -12.25 -18.05 8.03
N PRO A 135 -12.88 -19.18 7.63
CA PRO A 135 -12.53 -19.90 6.40
C PRO A 135 -12.61 -19.07 5.10
N ASN A 136 -13.58 -18.17 5.02
CA ASN A 136 -13.80 -17.32 3.84
C ASN A 136 -13.03 -15.99 3.87
N THR A 137 -12.10 -15.82 4.81
CA THR A 137 -11.21 -14.67 4.86
C THR A 137 -10.11 -14.76 3.80
N VAL A 138 -9.89 -13.66 3.08
CA VAL A 138 -8.75 -13.55 2.17
C VAL A 138 -7.55 -13.08 2.98
N LEU A 139 -6.70 -14.04 3.34
CA LEU A 139 -5.47 -13.82 4.09
C LEU A 139 -4.41 -14.83 3.64
N THR A 140 -3.19 -14.33 3.39
CA THR A 140 -2.01 -15.16 3.10
C THR A 140 -0.86 -14.78 4.02
N TRP A 141 0.06 -15.70 4.22
CA TRP A 141 1.32 -15.43 4.91
C TRP A 141 2.47 -16.14 4.19
N SER A 142 3.66 -15.57 4.30
CA SER A 142 4.86 -16.17 3.70
C SER A 142 6.12 -15.76 4.47
N LEU A 143 7.14 -16.60 4.39
CA LEU A 143 8.49 -16.28 4.84
C LEU A 143 9.35 -15.87 3.64
N GLY A 144 10.01 -14.73 3.75
CA GLY A 144 10.99 -14.24 2.77
C GLY A 144 12.40 -14.70 3.10
N SER A 145 12.72 -14.84 4.40
CA SER A 145 14.04 -15.32 4.83
C SER A 145 13.95 -16.14 6.11
N VAL A 146 14.86 -17.13 6.23
CA VAL A 146 15.13 -17.90 7.45
C VAL A 146 16.63 -18.12 7.55
N ASN A 147 17.24 -17.64 8.61
CA ASN A 147 18.69 -17.68 8.80
C ASN A 147 19.06 -18.31 10.14
N ALA A 148 19.81 -19.44 10.10
CA ALA A 148 20.34 -20.10 11.30
C ALA A 148 21.60 -20.91 10.95
N GLY A 149 22.56 -20.96 11.90
CA GLY A 149 23.73 -21.80 11.79
C GLY A 149 24.78 -21.34 10.78
N ALA A 150 25.97 -21.93 10.87
CA ALA A 150 27.11 -21.61 9.98
C ALA A 150 27.84 -22.85 9.50
N THR A 151 27.67 -24.02 10.18
CA THR A 151 28.39 -25.26 9.86
C THR A 151 27.58 -26.50 10.28
N PHE A 152 27.85 -27.63 9.62
CA PHE A 152 27.06 -28.85 9.75
C PHE A 152 27.13 -29.54 11.13
N ASN A 153 28.18 -29.27 11.90
CA ASN A 153 28.46 -29.98 13.16
C ASN A 153 28.22 -29.15 14.43
N LEU A 154 27.65 -27.94 14.28
CA LEU A 154 27.25 -27.08 15.39
C LEU A 154 25.73 -26.81 15.37
N ILE A 155 25.09 -27.02 16.51
CA ILE A 155 23.69 -26.60 16.73
C ILE A 155 23.71 -25.09 16.96
N PRO A 156 22.96 -24.30 16.18
CA PRO A 156 22.93 -22.85 16.36
C PRO A 156 22.18 -22.42 17.63
N ASP A 157 22.57 -21.29 18.17
CA ASP A 157 21.96 -20.65 19.33
C ASP A 157 20.99 -19.51 18.95
N LYS A 158 20.98 -19.13 17.67
CA LYS A 158 20.12 -18.06 17.15
C LYS A 158 19.53 -18.41 15.79
N LEU A 159 18.25 -18.10 15.62
CA LEU A 159 17.54 -18.11 14.33
C LEU A 159 16.80 -16.79 14.16
N THR A 160 16.85 -16.24 12.96
CA THR A 160 16.01 -15.08 12.58
C THR A 160 15.23 -15.43 11.33
N CYS A 161 13.93 -15.17 11.32
CA CYS A 161 13.11 -15.24 10.13
C CYS A 161 12.31 -13.96 9.93
N GLU A 162 12.07 -13.63 8.68
CA GLU A 162 11.26 -12.51 8.24
C GLU A 162 10.19 -12.98 7.28
N GLY A 163 9.02 -12.36 7.39
CA GLY A 163 7.91 -12.71 6.54
C GLY A 163 6.86 -11.61 6.46
N SER A 164 5.85 -11.87 5.64
CA SER A 164 4.72 -10.97 5.47
C SER A 164 3.40 -11.70 5.63
N ILE A 165 2.41 -10.96 6.13
CA ILE A 165 1.01 -11.35 6.19
C ILE A 165 0.24 -10.34 5.35
N ARG A 166 -0.57 -10.84 4.42
CA ARG A 166 -1.43 -10.03 3.55
C ARG A 166 -2.89 -10.35 3.87
N MET A 167 -3.72 -9.32 4.01
CA MET A 167 -5.13 -9.49 4.37
C MET A 167 -6.01 -8.47 3.66
N MET A 168 -7.26 -8.85 3.36
CA MET A 168 -8.30 -7.96 2.84
C MET A 168 -9.24 -7.42 3.92
N ASP A 169 -9.03 -7.81 5.17
CA ASP A 169 -9.81 -7.38 6.33
C ASP A 169 -8.88 -7.16 7.52
N ARG A 170 -8.96 -5.97 8.12
CA ARG A 170 -8.12 -5.57 9.26
C ARG A 170 -8.23 -6.53 10.43
N ASN A 171 -9.46 -6.89 10.81
CA ASN A 171 -9.67 -7.69 12.00
C ASN A 171 -9.02 -9.08 11.87
N SER A 172 -9.05 -9.67 10.67
CA SER A 172 -8.42 -10.96 10.40
C SER A 172 -6.89 -10.90 10.45
N GLY A 173 -6.31 -9.79 10.04
CA GLY A 173 -4.86 -9.55 10.18
C GLY A 173 -4.45 -9.44 11.65
N GLU A 174 -5.17 -8.66 12.43
CA GLU A 174 -4.94 -8.50 13.88
C GLU A 174 -5.13 -9.82 14.62
N GLU A 175 -6.17 -10.60 14.29
CA GLU A 175 -6.41 -11.91 14.86
C GLU A 175 -5.26 -12.90 14.52
N PHE A 176 -4.80 -12.89 13.26
CA PHE A 176 -3.69 -13.74 12.86
C PHE A 176 -2.41 -13.41 13.65
N ILE A 177 -2.04 -12.14 13.78
CA ILE A 177 -0.86 -11.73 14.55
C ILE A 177 -0.97 -12.14 16.01
N LYS A 178 -2.11 -11.90 16.63
CA LYS A 178 -2.37 -12.28 18.02
C LYS A 178 -2.21 -13.79 18.25
N GLU A 179 -2.76 -14.59 17.36
CA GLU A 179 -2.65 -16.05 17.44
C GLU A 179 -1.22 -16.52 17.11
N PHE A 180 -0.53 -15.86 16.18
CA PHE A 180 0.87 -16.13 15.88
C PHE A 180 1.76 -15.90 17.11
N GLU A 181 1.64 -14.74 17.75
CA GLU A 181 2.39 -14.47 18.98
C GLU A 181 2.05 -15.47 20.09
N ARG A 182 0.79 -15.89 20.23
CA ARG A 182 0.37 -16.90 21.18
C ARG A 182 1.06 -18.25 20.92
N ILE A 183 1.19 -18.66 19.66
CA ILE A 183 1.90 -19.88 19.26
C ILE A 183 3.37 -19.78 19.64
N VAL A 184 4.03 -18.68 19.27
CA VAL A 184 5.45 -18.45 19.57
C VAL A 184 5.69 -18.46 21.08
N ALA A 185 4.84 -17.76 21.85
CA ALA A 185 4.91 -17.69 23.30
C ALA A 185 4.73 -19.04 23.99
N ALA A 186 3.99 -19.95 23.38
CA ALA A 186 3.80 -21.31 23.91
C ALA A 186 4.95 -22.26 23.55
N ILE A 187 5.42 -22.19 22.29
CA ILE A 187 6.38 -23.16 21.75
C ILE A 187 7.82 -22.86 22.19
N CYS A 188 8.22 -21.59 22.23
CA CYS A 188 9.59 -21.24 22.63
C CYS A 188 9.98 -21.79 24.00
N PRO A 189 9.19 -21.61 25.07
CA PRO A 189 9.50 -22.20 26.38
C PRO A 189 9.52 -23.74 26.39
N LEU A 190 8.66 -24.41 25.58
CA LEU A 190 8.66 -25.88 25.44
C LEU A 190 10.00 -26.40 24.91
N ASN A 191 10.66 -25.59 24.05
CA ASN A 191 11.97 -25.88 23.48
C ASN A 191 13.12 -25.25 24.27
N TYR A 192 12.88 -24.73 25.47
CA TYR A 192 13.84 -23.98 26.28
C TYR A 192 14.47 -22.78 25.56
N CYS A 193 13.74 -22.19 24.61
CA CYS A 193 14.13 -21.01 23.84
C CYS A 193 13.42 -19.75 24.34
N THR A 194 14.00 -18.61 24.01
CA THR A 194 13.36 -17.29 24.12
C THR A 194 13.16 -16.69 22.75
N TYR A 195 12.33 -15.64 22.65
CA TYR A 195 12.05 -15.00 21.37
C TYR A 195 11.91 -13.49 21.49
N GLN A 196 12.06 -12.83 20.34
CA GLN A 196 11.61 -11.46 20.11
C GLN A 196 10.77 -11.46 18.83
N PHE A 197 9.56 -10.89 18.91
CA PHE A 197 8.67 -10.71 17.77
C PHE A 197 8.46 -9.22 17.53
N LYS A 198 8.61 -8.77 16.28
CA LYS A 198 8.46 -7.37 15.89
C LYS A 198 7.64 -7.27 14.62
N LEU A 199 6.74 -6.30 14.58
CA LEU A 199 6.14 -5.82 13.34
C LEU A 199 6.92 -4.58 12.90
N LEU A 200 7.51 -4.63 11.70
CA LEU A 200 8.30 -3.53 11.14
C LEU A 200 7.43 -2.58 10.33
N GLU A 201 6.42 -3.11 9.68
CA GLU A 201 5.49 -2.36 8.86
C GLU A 201 4.08 -2.89 9.03
N GLN A 202 3.11 -1.98 9.04
CA GLN A 202 1.69 -2.29 9.17
C GLN A 202 0.90 -1.37 8.26
N LEU A 203 0.52 -1.87 7.08
CA LEU A 203 -0.44 -1.23 6.19
C LEU A 203 -1.82 -1.84 6.40
N LEU A 204 -2.83 -1.01 6.53
CA LEU A 204 -4.21 -1.48 6.51
C LEU A 204 -4.64 -1.81 5.09
N PRO A 205 -5.70 -2.63 4.90
CA PRO A 205 -6.32 -2.76 3.59
C PRO A 205 -6.77 -1.40 3.05
N THR A 206 -6.60 -1.17 1.75
CA THR A 206 -7.15 0.01 1.08
C THR A 206 -8.63 -0.22 0.81
N GLU A 207 -9.47 0.26 1.70
CA GLU A 207 -10.91 0.00 1.66
C GLU A 207 -11.67 1.13 0.98
N ASN A 208 -12.42 0.80 -0.07
CA ASN A 208 -13.29 1.72 -0.77
C ASN A 208 -14.57 1.98 0.04
N TYR A 209 -14.76 3.22 0.47
CA TYR A 209 -15.97 3.60 1.20
C TYR A 209 -17.21 3.53 0.28
N PRO A 210 -18.29 2.83 0.68
CA PRO A 210 -19.38 2.52 -0.24
C PRO A 210 -20.03 3.74 -0.91
N ALA A 211 -20.23 4.84 -0.17
CA ALA A 211 -20.83 6.05 -0.72
C ALA A 211 -19.90 6.73 -1.74
N CYS A 212 -18.59 6.80 -1.46
CA CYS A 212 -17.59 7.34 -2.38
C CYS A 212 -17.46 6.47 -3.64
N ARG A 213 -17.46 5.12 -3.47
CA ARG A 213 -17.48 4.18 -4.60
C ARG A 213 -18.70 4.39 -5.50
N LYS A 214 -19.88 4.58 -4.90
CA LYS A 214 -21.10 4.86 -5.67
C LYS A 214 -20.95 6.15 -6.47
N THR A 215 -20.47 7.24 -5.83
CA THR A 215 -20.21 8.52 -6.51
C THR A 215 -19.23 8.35 -7.66
N TYR A 216 -18.15 7.57 -7.47
CA TYR A 216 -17.23 7.26 -8.55
C TYR A 216 -17.91 6.54 -9.72
N LEU A 217 -18.62 5.46 -9.48
CA LEU A 217 -19.29 4.69 -10.55
C LEU A 217 -20.36 5.51 -11.28
N ASP A 218 -21.12 6.34 -10.56
CA ASP A 218 -22.11 7.25 -11.15
C ASP A 218 -21.42 8.30 -12.04
N SER A 219 -20.27 8.84 -11.60
CA SER A 219 -19.49 9.80 -12.39
C SER A 219 -18.96 9.18 -13.69
N ILE A 220 -18.46 7.94 -13.63
CA ILE A 220 -17.97 7.24 -14.82
C ILE A 220 -19.11 6.99 -15.82
N LYS A 221 -20.23 6.48 -15.34
CA LYS A 221 -21.43 6.26 -16.19
C LYS A 221 -21.91 7.52 -16.89
N LYS A 222 -21.91 8.63 -16.16
CA LYS A 222 -22.40 9.93 -16.63
C LYS A 222 -21.45 10.62 -17.62
N GLN A 223 -20.15 10.56 -17.38
CA GLN A 223 -19.16 11.37 -18.09
C GLN A 223 -18.38 10.59 -19.16
N ILE A 224 -18.18 9.29 -18.98
CA ILE A 224 -17.35 8.48 -19.86
C ILE A 224 -18.17 7.41 -20.57
N GLY A 225 -18.97 6.66 -19.82
CA GLY A 225 -19.83 5.59 -20.32
C GLY A 225 -19.80 4.36 -19.42
N GLU A 226 -20.87 3.57 -19.47
CA GLU A 226 -20.97 2.35 -18.64
C GLU A 226 -20.09 1.21 -19.17
N ASP A 227 -19.84 1.23 -20.47
CA ASP A 227 -19.04 0.20 -21.17
C ASP A 227 -17.57 0.18 -20.78
N VAL A 228 -17.05 1.27 -20.20
CA VAL A 228 -15.66 1.31 -19.69
C VAL A 228 -15.52 0.67 -18.31
N ILE A 229 -16.62 0.43 -17.58
CA ILE A 229 -16.59 -0.17 -16.25
C ILE A 229 -16.21 -1.65 -16.37
N TYR A 230 -15.20 -2.05 -15.63
CA TYR A 230 -14.66 -3.40 -15.59
C TYR A 230 -14.72 -3.96 -14.18
N ASP A 231 -15.23 -5.16 -14.03
CA ASP A 231 -15.23 -5.87 -12.76
C ASP A 231 -13.93 -6.68 -12.63
N CYS A 232 -13.16 -6.40 -11.60
CA CYS A 232 -11.91 -7.11 -11.35
C CYS A 232 -11.82 -7.57 -9.90
N GLU A 233 -11.07 -8.63 -9.67
CA GLU A 233 -10.75 -9.08 -8.32
C GLU A 233 -9.87 -8.05 -7.60
N PRO A 234 -10.01 -7.91 -6.27
CA PRO A 234 -9.10 -7.13 -5.46
C PRO A 234 -7.65 -7.59 -5.63
N TRP A 235 -6.71 -6.68 -5.44
CA TRP A 235 -5.29 -7.00 -5.62
C TRP A 235 -4.58 -7.25 -4.28
N MET A 236 -3.82 -8.36 -4.19
CA MET A 236 -3.08 -8.71 -2.98
C MET A 236 -1.78 -7.90 -2.78
N ALA A 237 -1.50 -6.90 -3.62
CA ALA A 237 -0.51 -5.87 -3.35
C ALA A 237 -1.01 -4.92 -2.26
N SER A 238 -0.11 -4.11 -1.69
CA SER A 238 -0.42 -3.08 -0.69
C SER A 238 0.01 -1.73 -1.19
N GLU A 239 -0.67 -0.69 -0.71
CA GLU A 239 -0.51 0.68 -1.16
C GLU A 239 -0.53 1.63 0.05
N THR A 240 0.34 2.64 0.06
CA THR A 240 0.39 3.65 1.13
C THR A 240 -0.85 4.53 1.18
N PHE A 241 -1.61 4.63 0.10
CA PHE A 241 -2.91 5.30 0.08
C PHE A 241 -3.91 4.72 1.10
N SER A 242 -3.68 3.47 1.55
CA SER A 242 -4.42 2.86 2.66
C SER A 242 -4.45 3.72 3.93
N TYR A 243 -3.39 4.50 4.20
CA TYR A 243 -3.35 5.44 5.32
C TYR A 243 -4.37 6.58 5.14
N MET A 244 -4.55 7.06 3.91
CA MET A 244 -5.59 8.06 3.62
C MET A 244 -6.98 7.49 3.81
N CYS A 245 -7.24 6.28 3.30
CA CYS A 245 -8.51 5.58 3.48
C CYS A 245 -8.79 5.21 4.95
N SER A 246 -7.76 5.06 5.77
CA SER A 246 -7.92 4.82 7.21
C SER A 246 -8.33 6.06 8.01
N LEU A 247 -8.12 7.24 7.47
CA LEU A 247 -8.43 8.54 8.09
C LEU A 247 -9.65 9.23 7.50
N PHE A 248 -9.90 9.04 6.20
CA PHE A 248 -10.92 9.75 5.43
C PHE A 248 -11.69 8.79 4.53
N PRO A 249 -13.00 9.04 4.29
CA PRO A 249 -13.75 8.22 3.33
C PRO A 249 -13.20 8.43 1.93
N GLY A 250 -12.90 7.36 1.21
CA GLY A 250 -12.25 7.47 -0.09
C GLY A 250 -12.44 6.29 -1.00
N VAL A 251 -11.81 6.37 -2.15
CA VAL A 251 -11.77 5.29 -3.13
C VAL A 251 -10.39 5.17 -3.78
N GLU A 252 -9.97 3.95 -3.96
CA GLU A 252 -8.91 3.55 -4.87
C GLU A 252 -9.51 2.82 -6.06
N THR A 253 -9.06 3.20 -7.25
CA THR A 253 -9.58 2.71 -8.52
C THR A 253 -8.45 2.14 -9.37
N PHE A 254 -8.79 1.25 -10.32
CA PHE A 254 -7.81 0.71 -11.22
C PHE A 254 -8.04 1.19 -12.65
N VAL A 255 -6.93 1.50 -13.32
CA VAL A 255 -6.87 1.93 -14.72
C VAL A 255 -6.23 0.83 -15.55
N GLY A 256 -6.95 0.32 -16.53
CA GLY A 256 -6.46 -0.71 -17.45
C GLY A 256 -5.37 -0.19 -18.37
N ILE A 257 -4.28 -0.94 -18.45
CA ILE A 257 -3.11 -0.63 -19.27
C ILE A 257 -2.68 -1.81 -20.18
N LYS A 258 -3.48 -2.88 -20.21
CA LYS A 258 -3.17 -4.07 -21.02
C LYS A 258 -3.59 -3.85 -22.46
N ASN A 259 -2.62 -3.99 -23.37
CA ASN A 259 -2.85 -3.99 -24.80
C ASN A 259 -1.95 -5.04 -25.46
N ASP A 260 -2.54 -6.17 -25.85
CA ASP A 260 -1.80 -7.29 -26.42
C ASP A 260 -1.13 -6.93 -27.76
N GLU A 261 -1.68 -5.96 -28.52
CA GLU A 261 -1.11 -5.50 -29.79
C GLU A 261 0.17 -4.68 -29.59
N LEU A 262 0.26 -3.94 -28.48
CA LEU A 262 1.44 -3.17 -28.10
C LEU A 262 2.42 -3.98 -27.26
N GLY A 263 2.01 -5.16 -26.80
CA GLY A 263 2.82 -6.01 -25.92
C GLY A 263 2.83 -5.61 -24.45
N SER A 264 1.96 -4.66 -24.03
CA SER A 264 1.77 -4.35 -22.62
C SER A 264 0.86 -5.38 -21.94
N GLY A 265 0.99 -5.54 -20.61
CA GLY A 265 0.22 -6.50 -19.82
C GLY A 265 1.08 -7.50 -19.06
N ALA A 266 2.40 -7.31 -19.03
CA ALA A 266 3.28 -7.99 -18.10
C ALA A 266 3.03 -7.47 -16.68
N ASN A 267 3.18 -8.38 -15.68
CA ASN A 267 2.92 -8.05 -14.28
C ASN A 267 3.84 -6.93 -13.78
N HIS A 268 3.36 -6.17 -12.82
CA HIS A 268 4.16 -5.17 -12.10
C HIS A 268 5.44 -5.80 -11.52
N HIS A 269 6.49 -5.00 -11.38
CA HIS A 269 7.80 -5.37 -10.82
C HIS A 269 8.55 -6.45 -11.63
N THR A 270 8.19 -6.62 -12.91
CA THR A 270 8.92 -7.49 -13.85
C THR A 270 9.72 -6.64 -14.86
N PRO A 271 10.82 -7.17 -15.42
CA PRO A 271 11.58 -6.45 -16.45
C PRO A 271 10.79 -6.14 -17.72
N GLU A 272 9.73 -6.89 -17.97
CA GLU A 272 8.85 -6.78 -19.12
C GLU A 272 7.67 -5.84 -18.88
N PHE A 273 7.54 -5.27 -17.67
CA PHE A 273 6.45 -4.35 -17.36
C PHE A 273 6.48 -3.15 -18.32
N ASP A 274 5.34 -2.91 -18.94
CA ASP A 274 5.07 -1.75 -19.79
C ASP A 274 3.57 -1.42 -19.74
N LEU A 275 3.23 -0.22 -20.11
CA LEU A 275 1.85 0.27 -20.09
C LEU A 275 1.45 0.85 -21.43
N ASP A 276 0.18 0.67 -21.82
CA ASP A 276 -0.43 1.41 -22.90
C ASP A 276 -0.83 2.81 -22.40
N GLU A 277 -0.17 3.85 -22.92
CA GLU A 277 -0.38 5.25 -22.53
C GLU A 277 -1.80 5.74 -22.80
N ASP A 278 -2.54 5.14 -23.75
CA ASP A 278 -3.94 5.48 -24.00
C ASP A 278 -4.82 5.23 -22.74
N GLY A 279 -4.44 4.27 -21.89
CA GLY A 279 -5.10 4.01 -20.60
C GLY A 279 -5.05 5.21 -19.67
N LEU A 280 -3.99 6.01 -19.70
CA LEU A 280 -3.80 7.17 -18.82
C LEU A 280 -4.84 8.29 -19.09
N THR A 281 -5.38 8.36 -20.31
CA THR A 281 -6.48 9.31 -20.61
C THR A 281 -7.74 8.95 -19.84
N TYR A 282 -8.06 7.66 -19.71
CA TYR A 282 -9.21 7.19 -18.94
C TYR A 282 -9.03 7.44 -17.44
N GLY A 283 -7.83 7.20 -16.90
CA GLY A 283 -7.52 7.49 -15.50
C GLY A 283 -7.61 8.98 -15.17
N THR A 284 -7.11 9.84 -16.08
CA THR A 284 -7.26 11.30 -15.96
C THR A 284 -8.73 11.72 -15.98
N ALA A 285 -9.51 11.22 -16.94
CA ALA A 285 -10.93 11.51 -17.06
C ALA A 285 -11.71 11.03 -15.83
N ALA A 286 -11.37 9.87 -15.29
CA ALA A 286 -11.99 9.32 -14.08
C ALA A 286 -11.75 10.21 -12.86
N ALA A 287 -10.50 10.67 -12.64
CA ALA A 287 -10.17 11.56 -11.54
C ALA A 287 -10.95 12.88 -11.60
N VAL A 288 -11.00 13.50 -12.79
CA VAL A 288 -11.77 14.74 -13.01
C VAL A 288 -13.26 14.49 -12.81
N SER A 289 -13.80 13.41 -13.36
CA SER A 289 -15.21 13.05 -13.24
C SER A 289 -15.65 12.85 -11.80
N TYR A 290 -14.80 12.17 -10.99
CA TYR A 290 -15.07 11.96 -9.56
C TYR A 290 -15.14 13.29 -8.80
N VAL A 291 -14.21 14.21 -9.04
CA VAL A 291 -14.20 15.53 -8.40
C VAL A 291 -15.46 16.31 -8.74
N LEU A 292 -15.85 16.34 -10.03
CA LEU A 292 -17.04 17.07 -10.48
C LEU A 292 -18.33 16.49 -9.88
N GLU A 293 -18.47 15.15 -9.91
CA GLU A 293 -19.65 14.48 -9.36
C GLU A 293 -19.72 14.65 -7.83
N TYR A 294 -18.57 14.59 -7.15
CA TYR A 294 -18.52 14.79 -5.69
C TYR A 294 -19.01 16.18 -5.29
N PHE A 295 -18.62 17.24 -6.00
CA PHE A 295 -19.09 18.60 -5.72
C PHE A 295 -20.53 18.85 -6.12
N GLU A 296 -21.03 18.17 -7.16
CA GLU A 296 -22.42 18.29 -7.60
C GLU A 296 -23.39 17.51 -6.70
N ASN A 297 -22.98 16.29 -6.32
CA ASN A 297 -23.77 15.32 -5.59
C ASN A 297 -22.98 14.73 -4.41
N THR A 298 -22.60 15.59 -3.45
CA THR A 298 -21.80 15.18 -2.28
C THR A 298 -22.45 13.99 -1.56
N PRO A 299 -21.74 12.84 -1.44
CA PRO A 299 -22.31 11.67 -0.78
C PRO A 299 -22.40 11.86 0.73
N ASP A 300 -23.34 11.15 1.35
CA ASP A 300 -23.41 11.08 2.81
C ASP A 300 -22.30 10.15 3.33
N THR A 301 -21.32 10.74 3.99
CA THR A 301 -20.19 10.06 4.63
C THR A 301 -20.25 10.09 6.16
N SER A 302 -21.38 10.52 6.74
CA SER A 302 -21.54 10.69 8.20
C SER A 302 -21.40 9.39 9.00
N ALA A 303 -21.59 8.25 8.36
CA ALA A 303 -21.39 6.92 8.96
C ALA A 303 -19.95 6.36 8.78
N PHE A 304 -19.04 7.15 8.25
CA PHE A 304 -17.63 6.74 8.17
C PHE A 304 -17.00 6.73 9.56
N GLU A 305 -16.42 5.61 9.92
CA GLU A 305 -15.67 5.45 11.15
C GLU A 305 -14.16 5.32 10.79
N PRO A 306 -13.34 6.35 11.06
CA PRO A 306 -11.92 6.29 10.76
C PRO A 306 -11.23 5.26 11.66
N ALA A 307 -10.22 4.58 11.12
CA ALA A 307 -9.42 3.64 11.90
C ALA A 307 -8.52 4.33 12.93
N TYR A 308 -8.23 5.61 12.71
CA TYR A 308 -7.47 6.49 13.61
C TYR A 308 -8.18 7.83 13.76
N ASN A 309 -8.26 8.34 14.99
CA ASN A 309 -8.97 9.60 15.27
C ASN A 309 -8.22 10.84 14.76
N SER A 310 -6.93 10.69 14.43
CA SER A 310 -6.10 11.78 13.90
C SER A 310 -4.90 11.23 13.11
N ILE A 311 -4.35 12.08 12.26
CA ILE A 311 -3.09 11.77 11.55
C ILE A 311 -1.95 11.53 12.56
N SER A 312 -1.90 12.27 13.66
CA SER A 312 -0.87 12.09 14.70
C SER A 312 -0.99 10.73 15.41
N GLU A 313 -2.21 10.23 15.61
CA GLU A 313 -2.44 8.88 16.15
C GLU A 313 -1.92 7.81 15.16
N LEU A 314 -2.23 7.95 13.89
CA LEU A 314 -1.69 7.07 12.84
C LEU A 314 -0.15 7.07 12.85
N ILE A 315 0.50 8.25 12.84
CA ILE A 315 1.96 8.37 12.86
C ILE A 315 2.58 7.69 14.09
N ALA A 316 1.91 7.75 15.23
CA ALA A 316 2.39 7.11 16.46
C ALA A 316 2.46 5.57 16.34
N THR A 317 1.69 4.95 15.43
CA THR A 317 1.73 3.49 15.18
C THR A 317 2.97 3.04 14.43
N PHE A 318 3.66 3.94 13.71
CA PHE A 318 4.86 3.58 12.95
C PHE A 318 6.08 3.27 13.83
N GLY A 319 6.01 3.53 15.14
CA GLY A 319 7.10 3.24 16.10
C GLY A 319 8.40 3.98 15.86
N GLN A 320 8.38 5.01 15.01
CA GLN A 320 9.52 5.88 14.71
C GLN A 320 9.12 7.34 14.86
N GLN A 321 10.07 8.17 15.28
CA GLN A 321 9.93 9.63 15.16
C GLN A 321 9.81 9.96 13.65
N PRO A 322 8.97 10.93 13.25
CA PRO A 322 8.92 11.40 11.87
C PRO A 322 10.36 11.65 11.38
N GLY A 323 10.69 11.10 10.22
CA GLY A 323 12.02 11.28 9.63
C GLY A 323 12.39 12.77 9.61
N SER A 324 13.65 13.10 9.87
CA SER A 324 14.11 14.49 9.82
C SER A 324 13.79 15.09 8.45
N THR A 325 13.36 16.34 8.43
CA THR A 325 13.05 17.10 7.21
C THR A 325 14.27 17.31 6.28
N GLU A 326 15.42 16.76 6.62
CA GLU A 326 16.69 16.88 5.88
C GLU A 326 16.65 16.31 4.47
N TYR A 327 15.63 15.51 4.11
CA TYR A 327 15.52 14.85 2.79
C TYR A 327 14.30 15.28 1.97
N MET A 328 13.59 16.34 2.37
CA MET A 328 12.55 16.90 1.50
C MET A 328 13.17 17.80 0.44
N ASP A 329 13.51 17.22 -0.70
CA ASP A 329 14.12 17.96 -1.82
C ASP A 329 13.17 18.96 -2.46
N LEU A 330 11.84 18.78 -2.36
CA LEU A 330 10.88 19.70 -2.95
C LEU A 330 9.47 19.56 -2.39
N MET A 331 9.01 20.56 -1.62
CA MET A 331 7.59 20.78 -1.36
C MET A 331 7.09 21.91 -2.23
N LEU A 332 6.18 21.60 -3.16
CA LEU A 332 5.61 22.60 -4.06
C LEU A 332 4.29 23.14 -3.49
N ASN A 333 4.28 24.43 -3.18
CA ASN A 333 3.06 25.15 -2.90
C ASN A 333 2.58 25.80 -4.20
N SER A 334 1.56 25.20 -4.84
CA SER A 334 0.99 25.70 -6.09
C SER A 334 0.43 27.12 -6.00
N ASN A 335 0.12 27.62 -4.80
CA ASN A 335 -0.32 29.00 -4.59
C ASN A 335 0.79 30.02 -4.91
N ASN A 336 2.07 29.63 -4.81
CA ASN A 336 3.20 30.52 -5.07
C ASN A 336 3.59 30.57 -6.56
N PHE A 337 3.33 29.51 -7.32
CA PHE A 337 3.82 29.34 -8.70
C PHE A 337 2.72 29.21 -9.74
N GLY A 338 1.48 28.99 -9.32
CA GLY A 338 0.41 28.54 -10.21
C GLY A 338 0.65 27.09 -10.67
N ILE A 339 -0.34 26.48 -11.32
CA ILE A 339 -0.23 25.06 -11.76
C ILE A 339 0.77 24.90 -12.90
N ASP A 340 0.78 25.83 -13.86
CA ASP A 340 1.74 25.77 -14.98
C ASP A 340 3.17 25.96 -14.48
N GLY A 341 3.41 26.90 -13.55
CA GLY A 341 4.72 27.08 -12.93
C GLY A 341 5.15 25.89 -12.08
N THR A 342 4.21 25.21 -11.39
CA THR A 342 4.48 24.01 -10.63
C THR A 342 4.81 22.84 -11.54
N ALA A 343 4.05 22.64 -12.63
CA ALA A 343 4.31 21.62 -13.62
C ALA A 343 5.64 21.82 -14.34
N GLU A 344 5.98 23.08 -14.68
CA GLU A 344 7.25 23.43 -15.32
C GLU A 344 8.43 23.21 -14.35
N LEU A 345 8.27 23.56 -13.06
CA LEU A 345 9.29 23.34 -12.04
C LEU A 345 9.53 21.85 -11.81
N LEU A 346 8.48 21.03 -11.72
CA LEU A 346 8.58 19.56 -11.64
C LEU A 346 9.26 18.99 -12.89
N ALA A 347 8.87 19.40 -14.07
CA ALA A 347 9.51 18.99 -15.32
C ALA A 347 11.00 19.37 -15.35
N ASN A 348 11.36 20.55 -14.84
CA ASN A 348 12.75 20.98 -14.76
C ASN A 348 13.56 20.19 -13.72
N VAL A 349 12.95 19.84 -12.56
CA VAL A 349 13.57 18.97 -11.56
C VAL A 349 13.80 17.58 -12.14
N ILE A 350 12.81 17.00 -12.82
CA ILE A 350 12.91 15.72 -13.50
C ILE A 350 14.01 15.76 -14.56
N ARG A 351 14.02 16.75 -15.45
CA ARG A 351 15.07 16.92 -16.46
C ARG A 351 16.46 17.02 -15.84
N LYS A 352 16.60 17.80 -14.78
CA LYS A 352 17.90 18.04 -14.11
C LYS A 352 18.42 16.80 -13.39
N ASN A 353 17.55 16.05 -12.72
CA ASN A 353 17.96 14.90 -11.91
C ASN A 353 18.09 13.61 -12.73
N PHE A 354 17.35 13.49 -13.83
CA PHE A 354 17.32 12.29 -14.66
C PHE A 354 17.93 12.48 -16.05
N GLY A 355 18.44 13.68 -16.37
CA GLY A 355 19.19 13.94 -17.62
C GLY A 355 18.33 13.92 -18.90
N LEU A 356 17.02 14.22 -18.76
CA LEU A 356 16.05 14.27 -19.88
C LEU A 356 15.98 15.67 -20.51
#